data_4e6a0eeaa7aaec883265f79695574b3f
#
_entry.id   4e6a0eeaa7aaec883265f79695574b3f
#
_cell.length_a   1.000
_cell.length_b   1.000
_cell.length_c   1.000
_cell.angle_alpha   90.00
_cell.angle_beta   90.00
_cell.angle_gamma   90.00
#
_symmetry.space_group_name_H-M   'P 1'
#
loop_
_entity.id
_entity.type
_entity.pdbx_description
1 polymer ?
#
loop_
_entity_poly.entity_id
_entity_poly.type
_entity_poly.pdbx_seq_one_letter_code
_entity_poly.pdbx_strand_id
1 'polypeptide(L)'
;MTRLVDVPAQFDDRSFDQFAGAFSHAVADGGRLLFDAHAAEWASPYGLVGLLAAGQAARAVGGDAPLLTVPTTPEVLSYWVRAGFFLAAKELFEIHGRVPRGKPAADSDVLLPVTAVRAAEDVHEVVGHIQQRATAILSGELGIDPKATMGFAMALSEACQNIVEHAGTGGWVAVQSYHWRRRLARRVVVIAVADAGVGFRASLEPTQGKRFGDRWGD
;
A
#
# COMPACT_ATOMS: atom_id res chain seq x y z
N MET A 1 -18.34 16.46 13.09
CA MET A 1 -18.52 15.15 13.74
C MET A 1 -17.42 14.23 13.26
N THR A 2 -16.84 13.36 14.11
CA THR A 2 -15.80 12.40 13.69
C THR A 2 -16.45 11.06 13.37
N ARG A 3 -16.05 10.43 12.25
CA ARG A 3 -16.51 9.11 11.81
C ARG A 3 -15.41 8.10 12.01
N LEU A 4 -15.73 6.99 12.65
CA LEU A 4 -14.79 5.91 12.95
C LEU A 4 -14.72 4.94 11.76
N VAL A 5 -13.50 4.56 11.40
CA VAL A 5 -13.21 3.50 10.44
C VAL A 5 -12.21 2.56 11.12
N ASP A 6 -12.67 1.37 11.50
CA ASP A 6 -11.81 0.39 12.15
C ASP A 6 -10.82 -0.21 11.15
N VAL A 7 -9.53 -0.21 11.51
CA VAL A 7 -8.51 -0.96 10.80
C VAL A 7 -8.57 -2.41 11.28
N PRO A 8 -8.77 -3.40 10.39
CA PRO A 8 -8.90 -4.80 10.78
C PRO A 8 -7.72 -5.32 11.61
N ALA A 9 -7.99 -6.19 12.59
CA ALA A 9 -6.94 -6.82 13.40
C ALA A 9 -5.92 -7.58 12.53
N GLN A 10 -6.40 -8.29 11.51
CA GLN A 10 -5.59 -8.92 10.47
C GLN A 10 -5.82 -8.16 9.17
N PHE A 11 -4.93 -7.20 8.87
CA PHE A 11 -5.13 -6.28 7.77
C PHE A 11 -4.37 -6.72 6.51
N ASP A 12 -5.05 -7.47 5.67
CA ASP A 12 -4.54 -8.05 4.41
C ASP A 12 -5.55 -7.92 3.27
N ASP A 13 -5.27 -8.60 2.15
CA ASP A 13 -6.13 -8.66 0.98
C ASP A 13 -7.54 -9.22 1.26
N ARG A 14 -7.70 -10.05 2.28
CA ARG A 14 -8.99 -10.70 2.62
C ARG A 14 -9.91 -9.78 3.41
N SER A 15 -9.33 -8.95 4.27
CA SER A 15 -10.08 -8.00 5.10
C SER A 15 -10.26 -6.63 4.44
N PHE A 16 -9.56 -6.39 3.32
CA PHE A 16 -9.52 -5.07 2.71
C PHE A 16 -10.87 -4.64 2.13
N ASP A 17 -11.64 -5.53 1.53
CA ASP A 17 -12.96 -5.18 0.95
C ASP A 17 -13.93 -4.70 2.03
N GLN A 18 -13.92 -5.35 3.21
CA GLN A 18 -14.73 -4.92 4.34
C GLN A 18 -14.29 -3.53 4.84
N PHE A 19 -12.98 -3.30 4.96
CA PHE A 19 -12.42 -2.01 5.33
C PHE A 19 -12.80 -0.92 4.31
N ALA A 20 -12.65 -1.19 3.01
CA ALA A 20 -12.99 -0.26 1.95
C ALA A 20 -14.49 0.09 1.93
N GLY A 21 -15.36 -0.89 2.21
CA GLY A 21 -16.79 -0.67 2.37
C GLY A 21 -17.11 0.26 3.54
N ALA A 22 -16.52 0.00 4.72
CA ALA A 22 -16.69 0.85 5.90
C ALA A 22 -16.17 2.28 5.66
N PHE A 23 -15.01 2.40 5.01
CA PHE A 23 -14.44 3.69 4.60
C PHE A 23 -15.38 4.45 3.66
N SER A 24 -15.91 3.79 2.63
CA SER A 24 -16.82 4.42 1.66
C SER A 24 -18.09 4.96 2.32
N HIS A 25 -18.69 4.20 3.25
CA HIS A 25 -19.83 4.67 4.03
C HIS A 25 -19.49 5.87 4.91
N ALA A 26 -18.34 5.82 5.62
CA ALA A 26 -17.90 6.91 6.48
C ALA A 26 -17.63 8.21 5.70
N VAL A 27 -17.10 8.10 4.46
CA VAL A 27 -16.91 9.24 3.54
C VAL A 27 -18.27 9.81 3.11
N ALA A 28 -19.22 8.96 2.73
CA ALA A 28 -20.55 9.37 2.30
C ALA A 28 -21.33 10.09 3.40
N ASP A 29 -21.16 9.66 4.64
CA ASP A 29 -21.77 10.29 5.83
C ASP A 29 -21.19 11.68 6.17
N GLY A 30 -20.02 12.00 5.62
CA GLY A 30 -19.32 13.25 5.83
C GLY A 30 -18.70 13.41 7.22
N GLY A 31 -17.86 14.44 7.37
CA GLY A 31 -17.14 14.73 8.59
C GLY A 31 -15.70 14.27 8.58
N ARG A 32 -14.97 14.52 9.67
CA ARG A 32 -13.58 14.12 9.79
C ARG A 32 -13.48 12.62 10.09
N LEU A 33 -12.61 11.90 9.40
CA LEU A 33 -12.42 10.46 9.61
C LEU A 33 -11.39 10.19 10.72
N LEU A 34 -11.64 9.14 11.50
CA LEU A 34 -10.68 8.53 12.43
C LEU A 34 -10.47 7.06 12.01
N PHE A 35 -9.28 6.75 11.54
CA PHE A 35 -8.84 5.38 11.31
C PHE A 35 -8.31 4.81 12.62
N ASP A 36 -9.01 3.83 13.17
CA ASP A 36 -8.63 3.23 14.45
C ASP A 36 -7.83 1.94 14.24
N ALA A 37 -6.52 2.02 14.46
CA ALA A 37 -5.60 0.89 14.36
C ALA A 37 -5.22 0.29 15.72
N HIS A 38 -5.87 0.67 16.82
CA HIS A 38 -5.53 0.14 18.16
C HIS A 38 -5.55 -1.38 18.22
N ALA A 39 -6.54 -2.01 17.58
CA ALA A 39 -6.74 -3.46 17.56
C ALA A 39 -5.92 -4.18 16.47
N ALA A 40 -5.09 -3.49 15.70
CA ALA A 40 -4.28 -4.13 14.67
C ALA A 40 -3.24 -5.08 15.29
N GLU A 41 -3.34 -6.37 14.94
CA GLU A 41 -2.45 -7.44 15.38
C GLU A 41 -1.44 -7.83 14.28
N TRP A 42 -1.79 -7.56 13.03
CA TRP A 42 -0.93 -7.80 11.88
C TRP A 42 -1.40 -6.97 10.68
N ALA A 43 -0.46 -6.54 9.84
CA ALA A 43 -0.75 -5.91 8.56
C ALA A 43 0.20 -6.42 7.48
N SER A 44 -0.33 -6.72 6.30
CA SER A 44 0.48 -6.98 5.11
C SER A 44 0.92 -5.65 4.47
N PRO A 45 1.90 -5.67 3.53
CA PRO A 45 2.19 -4.51 2.71
C PRO A 45 0.94 -3.96 2.00
N TYR A 46 0.02 -4.84 1.56
CA TYR A 46 -1.23 -4.46 0.93
C TYR A 46 -2.12 -3.63 1.87
N GLY A 47 -2.30 -4.08 3.11
CA GLY A 47 -3.04 -3.30 4.12
C GLY A 47 -2.41 -1.93 4.37
N LEU A 48 -1.07 -1.87 4.49
CA LEU A 48 -0.38 -0.60 4.75
C LEU A 48 -0.51 0.40 3.60
N VAL A 49 -0.28 -0.01 2.34
CA VAL A 49 -0.43 0.91 1.20
C VAL A 49 -1.90 1.27 0.97
N GLY A 50 -2.82 0.33 1.21
CA GLY A 50 -4.25 0.57 1.13
C GLY A 50 -4.74 1.59 2.17
N LEU A 51 -4.21 1.55 3.41
CA LEU A 51 -4.51 2.55 4.43
C LEU A 51 -4.02 3.94 4.03
N LEU A 52 -2.83 4.04 3.39
CA LEU A 52 -2.33 5.31 2.87
C LEU A 52 -3.20 5.84 1.73
N ALA A 53 -3.61 4.97 0.81
CA ALA A 53 -4.52 5.36 -0.27
C ALA A 53 -5.87 5.85 0.28
N ALA A 54 -6.42 5.18 1.31
CA ALA A 54 -7.64 5.63 2.00
C ALA A 54 -7.44 6.99 2.68
N GLY A 55 -6.30 7.21 3.33
CA GLY A 55 -5.94 8.51 3.93
C GLY A 55 -5.82 9.63 2.89
N GLN A 56 -5.22 9.33 1.74
CA GLN A 56 -5.10 10.26 0.62
C GLN A 56 -6.49 10.62 0.04
N ALA A 57 -7.36 9.61 -0.17
CA ALA A 57 -8.72 9.82 -0.61
C ALA A 57 -9.55 10.63 0.40
N ALA A 58 -9.41 10.34 1.68
CA ALA A 58 -10.09 11.09 2.75
C ALA A 58 -9.72 12.57 2.75
N ARG A 59 -8.44 12.89 2.55
CA ARG A 59 -7.98 14.29 2.43
C ARG A 59 -8.55 15.00 1.21
N ALA A 60 -8.62 14.28 0.09
CA ALA A 60 -9.15 14.86 -1.15
C ALA A 60 -10.62 15.27 -1.03
N VAL A 61 -11.41 14.53 -0.23
CA VAL A 61 -12.83 14.79 -0.04
C VAL A 61 -13.10 15.75 1.13
N GLY A 62 -12.40 15.59 2.26
CA GLY A 62 -12.79 16.20 3.53
C GLY A 62 -12.05 17.49 3.92
N GLY A 63 -10.96 17.86 3.25
CA GLY A 63 -10.16 19.04 3.55
C GLY A 63 -9.25 18.92 4.80
N ASP A 64 -9.77 18.46 5.95
CA ASP A 64 -9.00 18.21 7.16
C ASP A 64 -8.25 16.88 7.07
N ALA A 65 -7.01 16.85 7.65
CA ALA A 65 -6.26 15.60 7.75
C ALA A 65 -7.05 14.58 8.58
N PRO A 66 -7.29 13.36 8.09
CA PRO A 66 -7.90 12.31 8.90
C PRO A 66 -7.02 11.95 10.10
N LEU A 67 -7.65 11.48 11.16
CA LEU A 67 -6.97 11.00 12.36
C LEU A 67 -6.55 9.54 12.16
N LEU A 68 -5.41 9.16 12.74
CA LEU A 68 -4.95 7.77 12.76
C LEU A 68 -4.44 7.43 14.16
N THR A 69 -5.02 6.41 14.79
CA THR A 69 -4.42 5.83 16.00
C THR A 69 -3.33 4.82 15.65
N VAL A 70 -2.38 4.59 16.57
CA VAL A 70 -1.32 3.61 16.35
C VAL A 70 -1.70 2.25 16.96
N PRO A 71 -1.19 1.12 16.41
CA PRO A 71 -1.35 -0.19 17.04
C PRO A 71 -0.88 -0.20 18.49
N THR A 72 -1.61 -0.87 19.37
CA THR A 72 -1.23 -1.03 20.78
C THR A 72 -0.17 -2.10 21.00
N THR A 73 -0.11 -3.09 20.12
CA THR A 73 0.87 -4.19 20.16
C THR A 73 2.25 -3.68 19.73
N PRO A 74 3.28 -3.74 20.62
CA PRO A 74 4.60 -3.17 20.31
C PRO A 74 5.28 -3.79 19.09
N GLU A 75 5.10 -5.09 18.85
CA GLU A 75 5.66 -5.82 17.71
C GLU A 75 5.07 -5.32 16.39
N VAL A 76 3.76 -5.11 16.35
CA VAL A 76 3.04 -4.58 15.19
C VAL A 76 3.45 -3.15 14.91
N LEU A 77 3.48 -2.31 15.95
CA LEU A 77 3.92 -0.93 15.84
C LEU A 77 5.38 -0.83 15.34
N SER A 78 6.27 -1.68 15.89
CA SER A 78 7.66 -1.78 15.44
C SER A 78 7.76 -2.21 13.97
N TYR A 79 6.91 -3.15 13.54
CA TYR A 79 6.85 -3.55 12.14
C TYR A 79 6.42 -2.39 11.23
N TRP A 80 5.36 -1.65 11.56
CA TRP A 80 4.91 -0.49 10.79
C TRP A 80 6.00 0.58 10.66
N VAL A 81 6.79 0.80 11.73
CA VAL A 81 7.96 1.68 11.69
C VAL A 81 9.01 1.18 10.70
N ARG A 82 9.38 -0.12 10.79
CA ARG A 82 10.37 -0.72 9.87
C ARG A 82 9.90 -0.76 8.42
N ALA A 83 8.60 -0.97 8.21
CA ALA A 83 7.97 -0.92 6.89
C ALA A 83 7.96 0.49 6.27
N GLY A 84 8.36 1.53 7.02
CA GLY A 84 8.37 2.90 6.53
C GLY A 84 6.99 3.58 6.53
N PHE A 85 5.94 2.91 7.04
CA PHE A 85 4.57 3.39 6.99
C PHE A 85 4.42 4.80 7.60
N PHE A 86 4.96 5.05 8.78
CA PHE A 86 4.80 6.34 9.45
C PHE A 86 5.55 7.49 8.79
N LEU A 87 6.54 7.22 7.95
CA LEU A 87 7.19 8.27 7.15
C LEU A 87 6.22 8.83 6.10
N ALA A 88 5.42 7.97 5.50
CA ALA A 88 4.38 8.33 4.54
C ALA A 88 3.11 8.85 5.25
N ALA A 89 2.68 8.16 6.31
CA ALA A 89 1.44 8.46 7.02
C ALA A 89 1.39 9.87 7.62
N LYS A 90 2.51 10.40 8.11
CA LYS A 90 2.57 11.76 8.67
C LYS A 90 2.25 12.88 7.67
N GLU A 91 2.34 12.60 6.37
CA GLU A 91 1.97 13.54 5.31
C GLU A 91 0.44 13.57 5.10
N LEU A 92 -0.24 12.51 5.48
CA LEU A 92 -1.66 12.29 5.22
C LEU A 92 -2.53 12.41 6.46
N PHE A 93 -2.03 11.94 7.61
CA PHE A 93 -2.78 11.79 8.84
C PHE A 93 -2.27 12.68 9.97
N GLU A 94 -3.17 13.07 10.85
CA GLU A 94 -2.83 13.47 12.22
C GLU A 94 -2.74 12.19 13.07
N ILE A 95 -1.50 11.85 13.49
CA ILE A 95 -1.22 10.57 14.17
C ILE A 95 -1.42 10.73 15.67
N HIS A 96 -2.29 9.90 16.25
CA HIS A 96 -2.57 9.81 17.67
C HIS A 96 -1.91 8.59 18.29
N GLY A 97 -0.97 8.84 19.17
CA GLY A 97 -0.16 7.84 19.87
C GLY A 97 1.34 8.07 19.69
N ARG A 98 2.12 7.30 20.44
CA ARG A 98 3.58 7.43 20.42
C ARG A 98 4.18 6.51 19.34
N VAL A 99 4.71 7.09 18.29
CA VAL A 99 5.48 6.35 17.28
C VAL A 99 6.94 6.25 17.76
N PRO A 100 7.51 5.04 17.91
CA PRO A 100 8.92 4.86 18.25
C PRO A 100 9.83 5.47 17.20
N ARG A 101 10.98 6.00 17.64
CA ARG A 101 12.03 6.40 16.70
C ARG A 101 12.66 5.14 16.10
N GLY A 102 12.63 5.02 14.79
CA GLY A 102 13.24 3.91 14.06
C GLY A 102 13.52 4.33 12.63
N LYS A 103 14.49 3.66 12.00
CA LYS A 103 14.70 3.78 10.55
C LYS A 103 14.07 2.57 9.88
N PRO A 104 13.61 2.69 8.61
CA PRO A 104 13.30 1.52 7.79
C PRO A 104 14.50 0.57 7.83
N ALA A 105 14.26 -0.71 8.10
CA ALA A 105 15.37 -1.63 8.33
C ALA A 105 16.03 -2.01 7.01
N ALA A 106 17.36 -1.84 6.95
CA ALA A 106 18.16 -2.22 5.79
C ALA A 106 18.25 -3.75 5.61
N ASP A 107 18.19 -4.52 6.72
CA ASP A 107 18.35 -5.98 6.75
C ASP A 107 17.12 -6.67 7.35
N SER A 108 15.97 -6.51 6.72
CA SER A 108 14.74 -7.14 7.16
C SER A 108 14.02 -7.81 6.01
N ASP A 109 12.96 -8.55 6.31
CA ASP A 109 12.04 -9.10 5.32
C ASP A 109 11.34 -8.00 4.47
N VAL A 110 11.52 -6.73 4.81
CA VAL A 110 11.08 -5.56 4.02
C VAL A 110 12.07 -5.33 2.89
N LEU A 111 11.70 -5.70 1.68
CA LEU A 111 12.53 -5.54 0.47
C LEU A 111 12.49 -4.11 -0.06
N LEU A 112 11.31 -3.51 -0.05
CA LEU A 112 11.07 -2.10 -0.32
C LEU A 112 10.14 -1.56 0.76
N PRO A 113 10.58 -0.60 1.59
CA PRO A 113 9.67 0.12 2.48
C PRO A 113 8.56 0.80 1.70
N VAL A 114 7.50 1.18 2.39
CA VAL A 114 6.45 2.01 1.78
C VAL A 114 7.07 3.24 1.13
N THR A 115 6.89 3.34 -0.17
CA THR A 115 7.48 4.37 -1.03
C THR A 115 6.39 5.04 -1.85
N ALA A 116 6.41 6.36 -1.92
CA ALA A 116 5.51 7.12 -2.78
C ALA A 116 5.93 6.98 -4.25
N VAL A 117 4.94 6.91 -5.14
CA VAL A 117 5.12 6.96 -6.59
C VAL A 117 4.24 8.09 -7.12
N ARG A 118 4.86 9.20 -7.53
CA ARG A 118 4.19 10.43 -7.97
C ARG A 118 4.57 10.86 -9.36
N ALA A 119 5.78 10.46 -9.80
CA ALA A 119 6.36 10.82 -11.09
C ALA A 119 7.15 9.65 -11.69
N ALA A 120 7.51 9.76 -12.96
CA ALA A 120 8.27 8.72 -13.67
C ALA A 120 9.64 8.46 -13.04
N GLU A 121 10.26 9.48 -12.44
CA GLU A 121 11.53 9.37 -11.71
C GLU A 121 11.40 8.44 -10.51
N ASP A 122 10.28 8.53 -9.76
CA ASP A 122 9.99 7.64 -8.63
C ASP A 122 9.91 6.17 -9.08
N VAL A 123 9.35 5.90 -10.26
CA VAL A 123 9.28 4.55 -10.83
C VAL A 123 10.68 4.00 -11.06
N HIS A 124 11.59 4.78 -11.63
CA HIS A 124 12.97 4.36 -11.86
C HIS A 124 13.71 4.08 -10.55
N GLU A 125 13.51 4.92 -9.52
CA GLU A 125 14.11 4.72 -8.20
C GLU A 125 13.59 3.43 -7.55
N VAL A 126 12.28 3.19 -7.54
CA VAL A 126 11.64 1.98 -7.02
C VAL A 126 12.17 0.73 -7.72
N VAL A 127 12.19 0.73 -9.04
CA VAL A 127 12.68 -0.41 -9.83
C VAL A 127 14.17 -0.65 -9.60
N GLY A 128 14.98 0.41 -9.55
CA GLY A 128 16.41 0.33 -9.25
C GLY A 128 16.68 -0.26 -7.86
N HIS A 129 16.00 0.18 -6.84
CA HIS A 129 16.09 -0.38 -5.48
C HIS A 129 15.73 -1.86 -5.45
N ILE A 130 14.63 -2.24 -6.11
CA ILE A 130 14.22 -3.64 -6.16
C ILE A 130 15.20 -4.48 -6.95
N GLN A 131 15.72 -4.02 -8.08
CA GLN A 131 16.71 -4.79 -8.86
C GLN A 131 17.98 -5.06 -8.05
N GLN A 132 18.48 -4.07 -7.29
CA GLN A 132 19.65 -4.27 -6.44
C GLN A 132 19.40 -5.29 -5.32
N ARG A 133 18.28 -5.17 -4.61
CA ARG A 133 17.94 -6.04 -3.47
C ARG A 133 17.38 -7.39 -3.91
N ALA A 134 16.57 -7.42 -4.97
CA ALA A 134 16.00 -8.65 -5.48
C ALA A 134 17.07 -9.58 -6.05
N THR A 135 18.08 -9.06 -6.75
CA THR A 135 19.18 -9.90 -7.25
C THR A 135 19.93 -10.55 -6.09
N ALA A 136 20.18 -9.82 -5.00
CA ALA A 136 20.85 -10.37 -3.82
C ALA A 136 20.00 -11.40 -3.07
N ILE A 137 18.71 -11.11 -2.84
CA ILE A 137 17.83 -11.93 -2.02
C ILE A 137 17.08 -12.97 -2.84
N LEU A 138 16.55 -12.62 -4.02
CA LEU A 138 15.77 -13.56 -4.84
C LEU A 138 16.69 -14.61 -5.50
N SER A 139 17.85 -14.22 -5.99
CA SER A 139 18.79 -15.17 -6.59
C SER A 139 19.66 -15.87 -5.55
N GLY A 140 20.13 -15.14 -4.52
CA GLY A 140 21.05 -15.68 -3.52
C GLY A 140 20.38 -16.54 -2.46
N GLU A 141 19.34 -16.00 -1.80
CA GLU A 141 18.69 -16.66 -0.65
C GLU A 141 17.46 -17.49 -1.04
N LEU A 142 16.76 -17.11 -2.12
CA LEU A 142 15.50 -17.74 -2.53
C LEU A 142 15.69 -18.73 -3.68
N GLY A 143 16.85 -18.74 -4.35
CA GLY A 143 17.10 -19.59 -5.51
C GLY A 143 16.13 -19.32 -6.66
N ILE A 144 15.57 -18.12 -6.75
CA ILE A 144 14.64 -17.75 -7.83
C ILE A 144 15.45 -17.53 -9.11
N ASP A 145 14.98 -18.13 -10.19
CA ASP A 145 15.54 -18.00 -11.52
C ASP A 145 15.72 -16.50 -11.90
N PRO A 146 16.86 -16.07 -12.43
CA PRO A 146 17.08 -14.71 -12.91
C PRO A 146 16.01 -14.21 -13.89
N LYS A 147 15.43 -15.09 -14.71
CA LYS A 147 14.33 -14.76 -15.62
C LYS A 147 13.05 -14.41 -14.86
N ALA A 148 12.75 -15.14 -13.79
CA ALA A 148 11.61 -14.84 -12.92
C ALA A 148 11.82 -13.52 -12.15
N THR A 149 13.05 -13.22 -11.72
CA THR A 149 13.44 -11.95 -11.10
C THR A 149 13.24 -10.78 -12.06
N MET A 150 13.61 -10.94 -13.33
CA MET A 150 13.38 -9.92 -14.35
C MET A 150 11.88 -9.70 -14.59
N GLY A 151 11.10 -10.78 -14.73
CA GLY A 151 9.63 -10.69 -14.86
C GLY A 151 8.97 -9.97 -13.69
N PHE A 152 9.47 -10.21 -12.47
CA PHE A 152 9.02 -9.51 -11.28
C PHE A 152 9.31 -7.99 -11.35
N ALA A 153 10.51 -7.60 -11.74
CA ALA A 153 10.89 -6.19 -11.89
C ALA A 153 10.06 -5.49 -12.97
N MET A 154 9.77 -6.17 -14.08
CA MET A 154 8.92 -5.65 -15.15
C MET A 154 7.46 -5.44 -14.66
N ALA A 155 6.89 -6.43 -13.95
CA ALA A 155 5.53 -6.31 -13.41
C ALA A 155 5.41 -5.17 -12.39
N LEU A 156 6.43 -4.99 -11.54
CA LEU A 156 6.49 -3.87 -10.60
C LEU A 156 6.58 -2.53 -11.33
N SER A 157 7.45 -2.44 -12.34
CA SER A 157 7.59 -1.23 -13.16
C SER A 157 6.26 -0.85 -13.82
N GLU A 158 5.58 -1.81 -14.43
CA GLU A 158 4.28 -1.61 -15.06
C GLU A 158 3.23 -1.14 -14.06
N ALA A 159 3.15 -1.78 -12.89
CA ALA A 159 2.20 -1.39 -11.85
C ALA A 159 2.45 0.04 -11.34
N CYS A 160 3.70 0.42 -11.14
CA CYS A 160 4.05 1.79 -10.73
C CYS A 160 3.82 2.81 -11.86
N GLN A 161 4.09 2.43 -13.11
CA GLN A 161 3.82 3.29 -14.27
C GLN A 161 2.33 3.57 -14.41
N ASN A 162 1.47 2.58 -14.17
CA ASN A 162 0.02 2.76 -14.18
C ASN A 162 -0.45 3.80 -13.15
N ILE A 163 0.19 3.90 -11.99
CA ILE A 163 -0.11 4.99 -11.04
C ILE A 163 0.18 6.35 -11.68
N VAL A 164 1.36 6.51 -12.26
CA VAL A 164 1.80 7.81 -12.83
C VAL A 164 0.91 8.22 -14.01
N GLU A 165 0.59 7.27 -14.88
CA GLU A 165 -0.14 7.56 -16.13
C GLU A 165 -1.65 7.67 -15.94
N HIS A 166 -2.22 6.92 -14.98
CA HIS A 166 -3.67 6.73 -14.92
C HIS A 166 -4.32 7.15 -13.60
N ALA A 167 -3.60 7.18 -12.48
CA ALA A 167 -4.21 7.54 -11.20
C ALA A 167 -4.51 9.06 -11.09
N GLY A 168 -3.60 9.90 -11.62
CA GLY A 168 -3.73 11.36 -11.52
C GLY A 168 -3.43 11.94 -10.12
N THR A 169 -3.19 11.11 -9.13
CA THR A 169 -2.98 11.53 -7.72
C THR A 169 -1.70 10.99 -7.11
N GLY A 170 -0.94 10.18 -7.86
CA GLY A 170 0.12 9.36 -7.31
C GLY A 170 -0.41 8.21 -6.44
N GLY A 171 0.50 7.40 -5.92
CA GLY A 171 0.15 6.24 -5.10
C GLY A 171 1.34 5.75 -4.27
N TRP A 172 1.23 4.53 -3.80
CA TRP A 172 2.14 3.92 -2.83
C TRP A 172 2.52 2.51 -3.27
N VAL A 173 3.77 2.13 -3.04
CA VAL A 173 4.27 0.79 -3.28
C VAL A 173 5.02 0.29 -2.05
N ALA A 174 4.92 -1.01 -1.78
CA ALA A 174 5.71 -1.70 -0.77
C ALA A 174 5.99 -3.13 -1.21
N VAL A 175 7.16 -3.67 -0.87
CA VAL A 175 7.52 -5.05 -1.18
C VAL A 175 8.10 -5.72 0.05
N GLN A 176 7.61 -6.91 0.37
CA GLN A 176 8.08 -7.67 1.51
C GLN A 176 8.19 -9.16 1.19
N SER A 177 9.17 -9.83 1.80
CA SER A 177 9.25 -11.28 1.80
C SER A 177 8.70 -11.87 3.10
N TYR A 178 8.05 -13.02 2.98
CA TYR A 178 7.55 -13.79 4.12
C TYR A 178 8.07 -15.22 4.05
N HIS A 179 8.46 -15.76 5.18
CA HIS A 179 8.76 -17.17 5.32
C HIS A 179 7.55 -17.91 5.90
N TRP A 180 6.71 -18.47 5.06
CA TRP A 180 5.51 -19.21 5.48
C TRP A 180 5.87 -20.65 5.90
N ARG A 181 6.56 -20.77 7.03
CA ARG A 181 7.06 -22.05 7.56
C ARG A 181 5.97 -23.11 7.70
N ARG A 182 4.78 -22.73 8.16
CA ARG A 182 3.70 -23.67 8.49
C ARG A 182 2.82 -24.09 7.30
N ARG A 183 2.73 -23.31 6.23
CA ARG A 183 1.84 -23.60 5.10
C ARG A 183 2.57 -24.07 3.85
N LEU A 184 3.71 -23.51 3.53
CA LEU A 184 4.35 -23.73 2.23
C LEU A 184 5.81 -24.15 2.37
N ALA A 185 6.44 -24.04 3.55
CA ALA A 185 7.88 -24.25 3.80
C ALA A 185 8.78 -23.47 2.81
N ARG A 186 8.28 -22.38 2.25
CA ARG A 186 8.98 -21.54 1.27
C ARG A 186 8.78 -20.06 1.56
N ARG A 187 9.66 -19.24 1.03
CA ARG A 187 9.49 -17.79 1.05
C ARG A 187 8.52 -17.35 -0.04
N VAL A 188 7.75 -16.31 0.27
CA VAL A 188 6.81 -15.65 -0.64
C VAL A 188 7.16 -14.17 -0.67
N VAL A 189 7.24 -13.57 -1.84
CA VAL A 189 7.39 -12.13 -2.01
C VAL A 189 6.03 -11.55 -2.33
N VAL A 190 5.64 -10.53 -1.59
CA VAL A 190 4.40 -9.78 -1.79
C VAL A 190 4.76 -8.39 -2.29
N ILE A 191 4.25 -8.03 -3.47
CA ILE A 191 4.19 -6.65 -3.95
C ILE A 191 2.82 -6.11 -3.60
N ALA A 192 2.79 -4.91 -3.07
CA ALA A 192 1.56 -4.17 -2.88
C ALA A 192 1.68 -2.80 -3.53
N VAL A 193 0.69 -2.46 -4.32
CA VAL A 193 0.56 -1.17 -5.00
C VAL A 193 -0.85 -0.65 -4.77
N ALA A 194 -0.99 0.61 -4.40
CA ALA A 194 -2.29 1.24 -4.23
C ALA A 194 -2.23 2.73 -4.60
N ASP A 195 -3.31 3.22 -5.16
CA ASP A 195 -3.54 4.63 -5.42
C ASP A 195 -4.96 5.03 -4.98
N ALA A 196 -5.20 6.33 -4.90
CA ALA A 196 -6.51 6.93 -4.64
C ALA A 196 -7.02 7.70 -5.87
N GLY A 197 -6.62 7.26 -7.05
CA GLY A 197 -6.93 7.93 -8.31
C GLY A 197 -8.31 7.60 -8.86
N VAL A 198 -8.50 7.96 -10.12
CA VAL A 198 -9.80 7.83 -10.83
C VAL A 198 -10.23 6.38 -11.07
N GLY A 199 -9.32 5.41 -10.90
CA GLY A 199 -9.55 4.00 -11.18
C GLY A 199 -9.57 3.66 -12.67
N PHE A 200 -9.44 2.37 -12.97
CA PHE A 200 -9.32 1.87 -14.36
C PHE A 200 -10.50 2.27 -15.23
N ARG A 201 -11.72 2.16 -14.71
CA ARG A 201 -12.93 2.47 -15.49
C ARG A 201 -12.91 3.92 -15.99
N ALA A 202 -12.76 4.88 -15.09
CA ALA A 202 -12.77 6.30 -15.45
C ALA A 202 -11.55 6.70 -16.29
N SER A 203 -10.38 6.07 -16.06
CA SER A 203 -9.17 6.31 -16.87
C SER A 203 -9.32 5.84 -18.31
N LEU A 204 -9.97 4.69 -18.55
CA LEU A 204 -10.09 4.07 -19.86
C LEU A 204 -11.34 4.54 -20.64
N GLU A 205 -12.38 5.02 -19.95
CA GLU A 205 -13.66 5.40 -20.56
C GLU A 205 -13.51 6.41 -21.72
N PRO A 206 -12.67 7.47 -21.64
CA PRO A 206 -12.52 8.42 -22.74
C PRO A 206 -12.00 7.80 -24.03
N THR A 207 -11.18 6.75 -23.92
CA THR A 207 -10.52 6.10 -25.06
C THR A 207 -11.22 4.81 -25.50
N GLN A 208 -11.72 4.03 -24.58
CA GLN A 208 -12.25 2.70 -24.81
C GLN A 208 -13.78 2.62 -24.72
N GLY A 209 -14.43 3.52 -23.99
CA GLY A 209 -15.90 3.54 -23.84
C GLY A 209 -16.62 3.58 -25.19
N LYS A 210 -16.13 4.38 -26.15
CA LYS A 210 -16.67 4.43 -27.51
C LYS A 210 -16.50 3.13 -28.31
N ARG A 211 -15.44 2.36 -28.01
CA ARG A 211 -15.11 1.09 -28.69
C ARG A 211 -15.98 -0.06 -28.22
N PHE A 212 -16.34 -0.07 -26.95
CA PHE A 212 -17.09 -1.17 -26.34
C PHE A 212 -18.59 -0.86 -26.14
N GLY A 213 -19.00 0.42 -26.22
CA GLY A 213 -20.40 0.84 -26.12
C GLY A 213 -21.08 0.31 -24.86
N ASP A 214 -22.26 -0.35 -25.02
CA ASP A 214 -23.05 -0.89 -23.91
C ASP A 214 -22.35 -2.03 -23.12
N ARG A 215 -21.28 -2.60 -23.64
CA ARG A 215 -20.46 -3.62 -22.94
C ARG A 215 -19.41 -3.00 -22.01
N TRP A 216 -19.34 -1.68 -21.96
CA TRP A 216 -18.43 -0.99 -21.09
C TRP A 216 -18.95 -1.04 -19.65
N GLY A 217 -18.38 -1.93 -18.82
CA GLY A 217 -18.68 -2.06 -17.39
C GLY A 217 -19.47 -3.30 -16.99
N ASP A 218 -19.60 -4.30 -17.88
CA ASP A 218 -20.05 -5.65 -17.54
C ASP A 218 -18.92 -6.53 -16.96
#